data_a9c4760d03304f326132bdbc1e8e06b8
#
_entry.id   a9c4760d03304f326132bdbc1e8e06b8
#
_cell.length_a   1.000
_cell.length_b   1.000
_cell.length_c   1.000
_cell.angle_alpha   90.00
_cell.angle_beta   90.00
_cell.angle_gamma   90.00
#
_symmetry.space_group_name_H-M   'P 1'
#
loop_
_entity.id
_entity.type
_entity.pdbx_description
1 polymer ?
#
loop_
_entity_poly.entity_id
_entity_poly.type
_entity_poly.pdbx_seq_one_letter_code
_entity_poly.pdbx_strand_id
1 'polypeptide(L)'
;MKKTVLITGATSGIGEACARRFARGGYQLLLTGRNEEKLDALRKELEDAGAVVKTLVFDVRDREAATTAVDSLWEGSFAEGGFEGVDVLINNAGLALGLEKEYQGSYNDWDTMIDTNIKGLLTMTRVVVPRMVERGCGHIINIGSVAGDAAYANGNVYCATKAAVKALSDGLRIDLAETPLRVTNVKPGLVETNFSVTRFHGDKQRADNVYNGIKPLTGDDIADVCFYAAEAPAHVQIAEVLVLATHQANGTVIHRETK
;
A
#
# COMPACT_ATOMS: atom_id res chain seq x y z
N MET A 1 17.19 -6.61 -17.96
CA MET A 1 16.24 -7.44 -17.19
C MET A 1 15.03 -6.57 -16.82
N LYS A 2 13.83 -7.16 -16.76
CA LYS A 2 12.64 -6.42 -16.31
C LYS A 2 12.64 -6.32 -14.79
N LYS A 3 12.36 -5.13 -14.24
CA LYS A 3 12.20 -4.93 -12.79
C LYS A 3 10.93 -5.62 -12.30
N THR A 4 10.92 -6.10 -11.06
CA THR A 4 9.78 -6.75 -10.41
C THR A 4 9.23 -5.91 -9.28
N VAL A 5 7.90 -5.71 -9.25
CA VAL A 5 7.20 -5.08 -8.14
C VAL A 5 6.32 -6.09 -7.40
N LEU A 6 6.44 -6.13 -6.07
CA LEU A 6 5.53 -6.85 -5.20
C LEU A 6 4.56 -5.86 -4.56
N ILE A 7 3.24 -6.09 -4.73
CA ILE A 7 2.19 -5.20 -4.25
C ILE A 7 1.27 -5.95 -3.30
N THR A 8 1.19 -5.49 -2.04
CA THR A 8 0.24 -6.05 -1.09
C THR A 8 -1.12 -5.36 -1.18
N GLY A 9 -2.21 -6.15 -1.02
CA GLY A 9 -3.57 -5.61 -1.16
C GLY A 9 -3.90 -5.14 -2.57
N ALA A 10 -3.44 -5.88 -3.59
CA ALA A 10 -3.59 -5.53 -5.00
C ALA A 10 -5.02 -5.66 -5.56
N THR A 11 -5.99 -6.17 -4.78
CA THR A 11 -7.34 -6.51 -5.26
C THR A 11 -8.32 -5.34 -5.29
N SER A 12 -7.90 -4.13 -4.92
CA SER A 12 -8.75 -2.93 -4.93
C SER A 12 -7.98 -1.63 -4.74
N GLY A 13 -8.58 -0.52 -5.14
CA GLY A 13 -8.15 0.84 -4.82
C GLY A 13 -6.73 1.16 -5.28
N ILE A 14 -5.91 1.70 -4.37
CA ILE A 14 -4.54 2.12 -4.69
C ILE A 14 -3.67 0.94 -5.15
N GLY A 15 -3.79 -0.24 -4.51
CA GLY A 15 -3.00 -1.41 -4.88
C GLY A 15 -3.30 -1.92 -6.28
N GLU A 16 -4.56 -1.94 -6.66
CA GLU A 16 -5.02 -2.32 -8.00
C GLU A 16 -4.56 -1.29 -9.05
N ALA A 17 -4.66 0.00 -8.74
CA ALA A 17 -4.15 1.08 -9.59
C ALA A 17 -2.62 1.00 -9.77
N CYS A 18 -1.87 0.72 -8.68
CA CYS A 18 -0.44 0.47 -8.75
C CYS A 18 -0.11 -0.72 -9.67
N ALA A 19 -0.86 -1.83 -9.56
CA ALA A 19 -0.64 -2.99 -10.43
C ALA A 19 -0.76 -2.60 -11.92
N ARG A 20 -1.82 -1.90 -12.30
CA ARG A 20 -1.99 -1.40 -13.69
C ARG A 20 -0.91 -0.41 -14.10
N ARG A 21 -0.54 0.49 -13.19
CA ARG A 21 0.48 1.52 -13.49
C ARG A 21 1.86 0.93 -13.72
N PHE A 22 2.27 0.00 -12.86
CA PHE A 22 3.57 -0.67 -12.98
C PHE A 22 3.62 -1.63 -14.16
N ALA A 23 2.49 -2.32 -14.48
CA ALA A 23 2.37 -3.11 -15.71
C ALA A 23 2.64 -2.27 -16.96
N ARG A 24 1.98 -1.09 -17.07
CA ARG A 24 2.22 -0.13 -18.17
C ARG A 24 3.65 0.39 -18.18
N GLY A 25 4.32 0.42 -17.03
CA GLY A 25 5.74 0.77 -16.90
C GLY A 25 6.70 -0.37 -17.26
N GLY A 26 6.19 -1.54 -17.66
CA GLY A 26 6.99 -2.68 -18.09
C GLY A 26 7.55 -3.56 -16.95
N TYR A 27 7.07 -3.37 -15.73
CA TYR A 27 7.43 -4.22 -14.59
C TYR A 27 6.80 -5.61 -14.69
N GLN A 28 7.47 -6.60 -14.12
CA GLN A 28 6.86 -7.87 -13.74
C GLN A 28 6.14 -7.68 -12.40
N LEU A 29 5.04 -8.37 -12.19
CA LEU A 29 4.13 -8.11 -11.08
C LEU A 29 3.97 -9.33 -10.19
N LEU A 30 4.18 -9.14 -8.89
CA LEU A 30 3.83 -10.07 -7.82
C LEU A 30 2.67 -9.44 -7.05
N LEU A 31 1.47 -9.95 -7.24
CA LEU A 31 0.26 -9.36 -6.66
C LEU A 31 -0.24 -10.21 -5.51
N THR A 32 -0.46 -9.59 -4.34
CA THR A 32 -0.98 -10.33 -3.20
C THR A 32 -2.29 -9.76 -2.68
N GLY A 33 -3.10 -10.64 -2.13
CA GLY A 33 -4.40 -10.29 -1.55
C GLY A 33 -5.11 -11.52 -0.97
N ARG A 34 -6.26 -11.29 -0.33
CA ARG A 34 -7.06 -12.34 0.29
C ARG A 34 -8.11 -12.96 -0.65
N ASN A 35 -8.52 -12.21 -1.66
CA ASN A 35 -9.57 -12.62 -2.58
C ASN A 35 -8.93 -13.15 -3.86
N GLU A 36 -8.92 -14.48 -3.99
CA GLU A 36 -8.34 -15.21 -5.11
C GLU A 36 -9.01 -14.84 -6.44
N GLU A 37 -10.35 -14.79 -6.48
CA GLU A 37 -11.10 -14.48 -7.70
C GLU A 37 -10.74 -13.10 -8.26
N LYS A 38 -10.59 -12.10 -7.36
CA LYS A 38 -10.18 -10.74 -7.78
C LYS A 38 -8.72 -10.69 -8.22
N LEU A 39 -7.84 -11.44 -7.57
CA LEU A 39 -6.44 -11.55 -7.99
C LEU A 39 -6.35 -12.19 -9.37
N ASP A 40 -7.08 -13.27 -9.60
CA ASP A 40 -7.09 -13.96 -10.89
C ASP A 40 -7.68 -13.10 -12.02
N ALA A 41 -8.76 -12.36 -11.73
CA ALA A 41 -9.33 -11.43 -12.69
C ALA A 41 -8.33 -10.32 -13.08
N LEU A 42 -7.67 -9.73 -12.09
CA LEU A 42 -6.65 -8.70 -12.32
C LEU A 42 -5.42 -9.27 -13.05
N ARG A 43 -4.96 -10.47 -12.66
CA ARG A 43 -3.87 -11.16 -13.34
C ARG A 43 -4.19 -11.34 -14.81
N LYS A 44 -5.36 -11.90 -15.12
CA LYS A 44 -5.80 -12.14 -16.51
C LYS A 44 -5.85 -10.84 -17.32
N GLU A 45 -6.45 -9.78 -16.78
CA GLU A 45 -6.49 -8.45 -17.40
C GLU A 45 -5.09 -7.95 -17.79
N LEU A 46 -4.13 -8.08 -16.85
CA LEU A 46 -2.79 -7.56 -17.05
C LEU A 46 -1.93 -8.45 -17.97
N GLU A 47 -2.14 -9.78 -17.94
CA GLU A 47 -1.52 -10.72 -18.87
C GLU A 47 -2.03 -10.52 -20.31
N ASP A 48 -3.33 -10.29 -20.48
CA ASP A 48 -3.93 -9.96 -21.79
C ASP A 48 -3.36 -8.64 -22.34
N ALA A 49 -2.90 -7.73 -21.47
CA ALA A 49 -2.19 -6.51 -21.84
C ALA A 49 -0.67 -6.71 -22.03
N GLY A 50 -0.15 -7.94 -21.92
CA GLY A 50 1.25 -8.30 -22.15
C GLY A 50 2.18 -8.20 -20.93
N ALA A 51 1.63 -8.02 -19.72
CA ALA A 51 2.41 -8.04 -18.49
C ALA A 51 2.73 -9.49 -18.05
N VAL A 52 3.81 -9.66 -17.27
CA VAL A 52 4.11 -10.92 -16.60
C VAL A 52 3.65 -10.79 -15.16
N VAL A 53 2.71 -11.63 -14.75
CA VAL A 53 2.04 -11.53 -13.44
C VAL A 53 2.05 -12.86 -12.71
N LYS A 54 2.35 -12.82 -11.42
CA LYS A 54 2.15 -13.94 -10.48
C LYS A 54 1.32 -13.45 -9.30
N THR A 55 0.40 -14.28 -8.85
CA THR A 55 -0.46 -13.98 -7.71
C THR A 55 -0.12 -14.85 -6.50
N LEU A 56 -0.22 -14.29 -5.31
CA LEU A 56 -0.04 -14.97 -4.03
C LEU A 56 -1.24 -14.67 -3.15
N VAL A 57 -1.99 -15.72 -2.79
CA VAL A 57 -3.21 -15.58 -1.98
C VAL A 57 -2.86 -15.78 -0.51
N PHE A 58 -2.87 -14.70 0.27
CA PHE A 58 -2.72 -14.75 1.73
C PHE A 58 -3.25 -13.47 2.39
N ASP A 59 -3.45 -13.53 3.69
CA ASP A 59 -3.70 -12.36 4.54
C ASP A 59 -2.37 -11.90 5.16
N VAL A 60 -2.02 -10.63 5.00
CA VAL A 60 -0.78 -10.07 5.60
C VAL A 60 -0.75 -10.15 7.12
N ARG A 61 -1.90 -10.39 7.78
CA ARG A 61 -2.02 -10.61 9.22
C ARG A 61 -1.56 -12.02 9.62
N ASP A 62 -1.64 -12.97 8.71
CA ASP A 62 -1.12 -14.32 8.88
C ASP A 62 0.36 -14.34 8.49
N ARG A 63 1.21 -14.25 9.53
CA ARG A 63 2.65 -14.17 9.34
C ARG A 63 3.22 -15.43 8.70
N GLU A 64 2.72 -16.60 9.06
CA GLU A 64 3.21 -17.87 8.56
C GLU A 64 2.84 -18.04 7.08
N ALA A 65 1.56 -17.81 6.74
CA ALA A 65 1.11 -17.86 5.35
C ALA A 65 1.84 -16.84 4.46
N ALA A 66 2.02 -15.59 4.93
CA ALA A 66 2.74 -14.56 4.20
C ALA A 66 4.21 -14.94 3.97
N THR A 67 4.88 -15.48 5.01
CA THR A 67 6.29 -15.91 4.93
C THR A 67 6.42 -17.07 3.94
N THR A 68 5.63 -18.12 4.11
CA THR A 68 5.66 -19.29 3.22
C THR A 68 5.38 -18.90 1.76
N ALA A 69 4.37 -18.07 1.51
CA ALA A 69 4.03 -17.63 0.17
C ALA A 69 5.15 -16.84 -0.50
N VAL A 70 5.81 -15.94 0.25
CA VAL A 70 6.91 -15.15 -0.31
C VAL A 70 8.19 -15.97 -0.42
N ASP A 71 8.52 -16.84 0.55
CA ASP A 71 9.69 -17.71 0.48
C ASP A 71 9.60 -18.70 -0.67
N SER A 72 8.40 -19.20 -1.00
CA SER A 72 8.19 -20.06 -2.17
C SER A 72 8.59 -19.40 -3.50
N LEU A 73 8.65 -18.08 -3.54
CA LEU A 73 9.16 -17.36 -4.71
C LEU A 73 10.67 -17.56 -4.90
N TRP A 74 11.42 -17.80 -3.82
CA TRP A 74 12.88 -17.92 -3.85
C TRP A 74 13.34 -19.36 -4.07
N GLU A 75 12.49 -20.37 -3.86
CA GLU A 75 12.80 -21.82 -3.90
C GLU A 75 12.56 -22.45 -5.29
N GLY A 76 13.03 -21.85 -6.37
CA GLY A 76 13.09 -22.48 -7.70
C GLY A 76 12.04 -22.06 -8.72
N SER A 77 10.85 -21.63 -8.33
CA SER A 77 9.80 -21.19 -9.27
C SER A 77 9.96 -19.75 -9.77
N PHE A 78 10.85 -18.99 -9.17
CA PHE A 78 11.18 -17.64 -9.62
C PHE A 78 11.87 -17.68 -11.00
N ALA A 79 12.79 -18.62 -11.19
CA ALA A 79 13.53 -18.77 -12.44
C ALA A 79 12.63 -19.23 -13.62
N GLU A 80 11.62 -20.05 -13.36
CA GLU A 80 10.71 -20.56 -14.41
C GLU A 80 9.78 -19.47 -14.97
N GLY A 81 9.49 -18.41 -14.18
CA GLY A 81 8.69 -17.25 -14.60
C GLY A 81 9.50 -16.05 -15.08
N GLY A 82 10.85 -16.16 -15.10
CA GLY A 82 11.73 -15.04 -15.46
C GLY A 82 11.82 -13.94 -14.41
N PHE A 83 11.39 -14.21 -13.16
CA PHE A 83 11.56 -13.29 -12.04
C PHE A 83 12.94 -13.51 -11.39
N GLU A 84 13.69 -12.45 -11.12
CA GLU A 84 15.03 -12.54 -10.52
C GLU A 84 15.11 -12.00 -9.10
N GLY A 85 14.03 -11.43 -8.61
CA GLY A 85 13.92 -10.86 -7.28
C GLY A 85 12.89 -9.73 -7.25
N VAL A 86 12.63 -9.18 -6.06
CA VAL A 86 11.76 -8.01 -5.88
C VAL A 86 12.60 -6.74 -5.91
N ASP A 87 12.33 -5.85 -6.87
CA ASP A 87 13.00 -4.55 -6.98
C ASP A 87 12.23 -3.45 -6.28
N VAL A 88 10.90 -3.58 -6.22
CA VAL A 88 10.02 -2.64 -5.51
C VAL A 88 9.03 -3.43 -4.65
N LEU A 89 8.98 -3.13 -3.35
CA LEU A 89 7.95 -3.60 -2.44
C LEU A 89 6.97 -2.46 -2.17
N ILE A 90 5.70 -2.62 -2.53
CA ILE A 90 4.64 -1.67 -2.17
C ILE A 90 3.81 -2.27 -1.04
N ASN A 91 4.04 -1.80 0.18
CA ASN A 91 3.23 -2.09 1.36
C ASN A 91 1.97 -1.24 1.31
N ASN A 92 0.98 -1.70 0.55
CA ASN A 92 -0.29 -1.03 0.37
C ASN A 92 -1.42 -1.65 1.20
N ALA A 93 -1.36 -2.93 1.53
CA ALA A 93 -2.39 -3.57 2.35
C ALA A 93 -2.65 -2.77 3.64
N GLY A 94 -3.86 -2.29 3.79
CA GLY A 94 -4.26 -1.46 4.91
C GLY A 94 -5.74 -1.10 4.84
N LEU A 95 -6.31 -0.75 5.99
CA LEU A 95 -7.71 -0.40 6.10
C LEU A 95 -7.95 0.55 7.28
N ALA A 96 -9.12 1.19 7.30
CA ALA A 96 -9.70 1.80 8.48
C ALA A 96 -11.05 1.14 8.76
N LEU A 97 -11.41 1.03 10.04
CA LEU A 97 -12.68 0.53 10.51
C LEU A 97 -13.25 1.46 11.58
N GLY A 98 -14.55 1.69 11.49
CA GLY A 98 -15.27 2.55 12.43
C GLY A 98 -14.93 4.04 12.32
N LEU A 99 -15.72 4.83 13.01
CA LEU A 99 -15.56 6.27 13.17
C LEU A 99 -16.24 6.72 14.48
N GLU A 100 -16.01 5.98 15.55
CA GLU A 100 -16.51 6.21 16.88
C GLU A 100 -15.47 6.97 17.72
N LYS A 101 -15.92 7.57 18.80
CA LYS A 101 -15.01 8.09 19.84
C LYS A 101 -14.18 6.92 20.39
N GLU A 102 -12.92 7.15 20.74
CA GLU A 102 -12.01 6.11 21.19
C GLU A 102 -12.59 5.25 22.30
N TYR A 103 -13.19 5.87 23.32
CA TYR A 103 -13.79 5.15 24.45
C TYR A 103 -15.11 4.41 24.12
N GLN A 104 -15.53 4.40 22.86
CA GLN A 104 -16.74 3.72 22.35
C GLN A 104 -16.44 2.77 21.18
N GLY A 105 -15.16 2.69 20.75
CA GLY A 105 -14.78 1.93 19.57
C GLY A 105 -14.76 0.42 19.82
N SER A 106 -14.77 -0.34 18.72
CA SER A 106 -14.74 -1.79 18.72
C SER A 106 -13.30 -2.31 18.87
N TYR A 107 -13.05 -3.17 19.86
CA TYR A 107 -11.76 -3.87 20.01
C TYR A 107 -11.39 -4.67 18.76
N ASN A 108 -12.35 -5.36 18.13
CA ASN A 108 -12.10 -6.13 16.91
C ASN A 108 -11.66 -5.24 15.74
N ASP A 109 -12.23 -4.04 15.63
CA ASP A 109 -11.82 -3.08 14.61
C ASP A 109 -10.41 -2.57 14.87
N TRP A 110 -10.08 -2.30 16.12
CA TRP A 110 -8.74 -1.86 16.53
C TRP A 110 -7.70 -2.92 16.24
N ASP A 111 -7.94 -4.16 16.68
CA ASP A 111 -7.03 -5.29 16.43
C ASP A 111 -6.84 -5.50 14.94
N THR A 112 -7.92 -5.46 14.16
CA THR A 112 -7.85 -5.59 12.70
C THR A 112 -7.03 -4.49 12.05
N MET A 113 -7.17 -3.24 12.48
CA MET A 113 -6.38 -2.11 11.97
C MET A 113 -4.90 -2.25 12.35
N ILE A 114 -4.59 -2.59 13.59
CA ILE A 114 -3.22 -2.77 14.09
C ILE A 114 -2.55 -3.94 13.38
N ASP A 115 -3.22 -5.07 13.31
CA ASP A 115 -2.69 -6.29 12.69
C ASP A 115 -2.43 -6.09 11.20
N THR A 116 -3.33 -5.40 10.49
CA THR A 116 -3.15 -5.15 9.05
C THR A 116 -2.13 -4.04 8.79
N ASN A 117 -2.34 -2.86 9.36
CA ASN A 117 -1.61 -1.65 8.97
C ASN A 117 -0.19 -1.62 9.55
N ILE A 118 0.04 -2.27 10.71
CA ILE A 118 1.34 -2.29 11.39
C ILE A 118 2.01 -3.65 11.26
N LYS A 119 1.39 -4.71 11.81
CA LYS A 119 2.02 -6.03 11.82
C LYS A 119 2.15 -6.62 10.42
N GLY A 120 1.14 -6.44 9.56
CA GLY A 120 1.20 -6.87 8.16
C GLY A 120 2.32 -6.19 7.37
N LEU A 121 2.48 -4.86 7.53
CA LEU A 121 3.58 -4.12 6.94
C LEU A 121 4.95 -4.64 7.43
N LEU A 122 5.09 -4.84 8.74
CA LEU A 122 6.33 -5.38 9.33
C LEU A 122 6.63 -6.78 8.84
N THR A 123 5.61 -7.65 8.72
CA THR A 123 5.76 -9.01 8.18
C THR A 123 6.32 -8.96 6.77
N MET A 124 5.71 -8.20 5.86
CA MET A 124 6.17 -8.10 4.48
C MET A 124 7.57 -7.48 4.37
N THR A 125 7.86 -6.45 5.16
CA THR A 125 9.18 -5.85 5.24
C THR A 125 10.22 -6.89 5.68
N ARG A 126 9.93 -7.65 6.74
CA ARG A 126 10.86 -8.67 7.30
C ARG A 126 11.14 -9.81 6.33
N VAL A 127 10.18 -10.19 5.51
CA VAL A 127 10.34 -11.30 4.56
C VAL A 127 11.06 -10.85 3.30
N VAL A 128 10.81 -9.63 2.80
CA VAL A 128 11.33 -9.18 1.50
C VAL A 128 12.66 -8.43 1.60
N VAL A 129 12.80 -7.52 2.57
CA VAL A 129 13.94 -6.59 2.63
C VAL A 129 15.31 -7.27 2.79
N PRO A 130 15.48 -8.35 3.59
CA PRO A 130 16.77 -9.03 3.66
C PRO A 130 17.29 -9.49 2.31
N ARG A 131 16.42 -9.98 1.43
CA ARG A 131 16.78 -10.40 0.07
C ARG A 131 17.17 -9.22 -0.82
N MET A 132 16.52 -8.06 -0.62
CA MET A 132 16.92 -6.82 -1.29
C MET A 132 18.32 -6.38 -0.84
N VAL A 133 18.63 -6.48 0.45
CA VAL A 133 19.95 -6.15 1.03
C VAL A 133 21.02 -7.07 0.44
N GLU A 134 20.79 -8.40 0.41
CA GLU A 134 21.70 -9.39 -0.19
C GLU A 134 21.98 -9.10 -1.67
N ARG A 135 20.96 -8.66 -2.42
CA ARG A 135 21.09 -8.30 -3.84
C ARG A 135 21.72 -6.92 -4.07
N GLY A 136 21.80 -6.10 -3.04
CA GLY A 136 22.32 -4.73 -3.13
C GLY A 136 21.42 -3.78 -3.95
N CYS A 137 20.12 -4.07 -4.06
CA CYS A 137 19.18 -3.21 -4.76
C CYS A 137 17.75 -3.44 -4.24
N GLY A 138 16.95 -2.36 -4.17
CA GLY A 138 15.56 -2.43 -3.75
C GLY A 138 14.98 -1.08 -3.37
N HIS A 139 13.66 -0.99 -3.44
CA HIS A 139 12.90 0.18 -3.02
C HIS A 139 11.65 -0.24 -2.26
N ILE A 140 11.48 0.20 -1.04
CA ILE A 140 10.32 -0.04 -0.22
C ILE A 140 9.42 1.21 -0.27
N ILE A 141 8.18 1.04 -0.72
CA ILE A 141 7.17 2.11 -0.77
C ILE A 141 6.05 1.72 0.19
N ASN A 142 5.91 2.48 1.26
CA ASN A 142 4.85 2.30 2.25
C ASN A 142 3.70 3.27 1.96
N ILE A 143 2.46 2.78 1.93
CA ILE A 143 1.29 3.63 1.80
C ILE A 143 0.87 4.10 3.20
N GLY A 144 1.33 5.28 3.54
CA GLY A 144 0.96 6.02 4.74
C GLY A 144 -0.43 6.66 4.64
N SER A 145 -0.54 7.86 5.16
CA SER A 145 -1.73 8.73 5.04
C SER A 145 -1.42 10.11 5.63
N VAL A 146 -2.11 11.15 5.19
CA VAL A 146 -2.18 12.43 5.91
C VAL A 146 -2.65 12.26 7.36
N ALA A 147 -3.41 11.20 7.65
CA ALA A 147 -3.85 10.82 8.99
C ALA A 147 -2.70 10.44 9.95
N GLY A 148 -1.53 10.13 9.41
CA GLY A 148 -0.33 9.86 10.22
C GLY A 148 0.39 11.11 10.71
N ASP A 149 0.07 12.29 10.18
CA ASP A 149 0.69 13.55 10.59
C ASP A 149 -0.06 14.22 11.76
N ALA A 150 -1.40 14.07 11.78
CA ALA A 150 -2.24 14.62 12.83
C ALA A 150 -3.53 13.81 12.97
N ALA A 151 -3.95 13.58 14.20
CA ALA A 151 -5.21 12.91 14.49
C ALA A 151 -6.41 13.80 14.15
N TYR A 152 -7.50 13.15 13.73
CA TYR A 152 -8.79 13.79 13.54
C TYR A 152 -9.88 13.11 14.40
N ALA A 153 -10.94 13.84 14.63
CA ALA A 153 -12.04 13.35 15.46
C ALA A 153 -12.56 11.98 15.01
N ASN A 154 -12.70 11.06 15.95
CA ASN A 154 -13.22 9.69 15.76
C ASN A 154 -12.33 8.77 14.88
N GLY A 155 -11.16 9.22 14.44
CA GLY A 155 -10.23 8.44 13.62
C GLY A 155 -8.95 7.99 14.34
N ASN A 156 -8.90 8.11 15.65
CA ASN A 156 -7.73 8.00 16.53
C ASN A 156 -6.88 6.74 16.31
N VAL A 157 -7.46 5.54 16.35
CA VAL A 157 -6.69 4.29 16.16
C VAL A 157 -6.15 4.17 14.73
N TYR A 158 -6.96 4.52 13.72
CA TYR A 158 -6.45 4.59 12.35
C TYR A 158 -5.30 5.59 12.22
N CYS A 159 -5.45 6.80 12.79
CA CYS A 159 -4.38 7.80 12.80
C CYS A 159 -3.13 7.28 13.49
N ALA A 160 -3.27 6.61 14.63
CA ALA A 160 -2.16 5.98 15.34
C ALA A 160 -1.44 4.93 14.48
N THR A 161 -2.20 4.07 13.75
CA THR A 161 -1.57 3.10 12.85
C THR A 161 -0.80 3.78 11.71
N LYS A 162 -1.31 4.89 11.17
CA LYS A 162 -0.63 5.62 10.09
C LYS A 162 0.53 6.48 10.59
N ALA A 163 0.50 6.97 11.83
CA ALA A 163 1.66 7.54 12.50
C ALA A 163 2.75 6.48 12.74
N ALA A 164 2.35 5.25 13.11
CA ALA A 164 3.28 4.13 13.20
C ALA A 164 3.93 3.82 11.85
N VAL A 165 3.18 3.80 10.74
CA VAL A 165 3.74 3.59 9.37
C VAL A 165 4.78 4.66 9.05
N LYS A 166 4.54 5.93 9.41
CA LYS A 166 5.52 7.00 9.24
C LYS A 166 6.79 6.70 10.03
N ALA A 167 6.67 6.44 11.33
CA ALA A 167 7.82 6.14 12.19
C ALA A 167 8.60 4.90 11.73
N LEU A 168 7.91 3.83 11.30
CA LEU A 168 8.52 2.62 10.74
C LEU A 168 9.24 2.89 9.42
N SER A 169 8.71 3.77 8.56
CA SER A 169 9.37 4.18 7.32
C SER A 169 10.66 4.96 7.59
N ASP A 170 10.62 5.87 8.57
CA ASP A 170 11.79 6.66 8.98
C ASP A 170 12.85 5.76 9.62
N GLY A 171 12.45 4.85 10.53
CA GLY A 171 13.34 3.88 11.17
C GLY A 171 14.00 2.93 10.16
N LEU A 172 13.22 2.36 9.24
CA LEU A 172 13.76 1.48 8.21
C LEU A 172 14.77 2.21 7.30
N ARG A 173 14.54 3.49 7.01
CA ARG A 173 15.49 4.30 6.24
C ARG A 173 16.81 4.51 6.98
N ILE A 174 16.75 4.65 8.31
CA ILE A 174 17.96 4.73 9.16
C ILE A 174 18.69 3.39 9.15
N ASP A 175 17.98 2.28 9.34
CA ASP A 175 18.56 0.93 9.37
C ASP A 175 19.20 0.53 8.04
N LEU A 176 18.72 1.09 6.93
CA LEU A 176 19.22 0.81 5.58
C LEU A 176 20.23 1.85 5.05
N ALA A 177 20.68 2.81 5.89
CA ALA A 177 21.53 3.92 5.45
C ALA A 177 22.88 3.47 4.87
N GLU A 178 23.39 2.30 5.25
CA GLU A 178 24.62 1.71 4.72
C GLU A 178 24.41 0.87 3.45
N THR A 179 23.18 0.80 2.97
CA THR A 179 22.79 0.02 1.77
C THR A 179 22.34 0.96 0.64
N PRO A 180 22.33 0.51 -0.61
CA PRO A 180 21.77 1.28 -1.72
C PRO A 180 20.24 1.23 -1.80
N LEU A 181 19.55 0.70 -0.79
CA LEU A 181 18.10 0.58 -0.76
C LEU A 181 17.42 1.92 -0.45
N ARG A 182 16.22 2.09 -0.98
CA ARG A 182 15.43 3.29 -0.78
C ARG A 182 14.13 3.00 -0.03
N VAL A 183 13.65 3.96 0.76
CA VAL A 183 12.38 3.86 1.50
C VAL A 183 11.57 5.13 1.28
N THR A 184 10.38 4.99 0.72
CA THR A 184 9.44 6.09 0.50
C THR A 184 8.16 5.87 1.31
N ASN A 185 7.69 6.90 2.00
CA ASN A 185 6.37 6.95 2.60
C ASN A 185 5.45 7.84 1.76
N VAL A 186 4.51 7.26 1.02
CA VAL A 186 3.49 8.01 0.28
C VAL A 186 2.29 8.22 1.19
N LYS A 187 1.90 9.48 1.41
CA LYS A 187 0.83 9.88 2.34
C LYS A 187 -0.37 10.48 1.59
N PRO A 188 -1.34 9.66 1.16
CA PRO A 188 -2.54 10.15 0.51
C PRO A 188 -3.45 10.93 1.47
N GLY A 189 -4.16 11.92 0.92
CA GLY A 189 -5.34 12.51 1.51
C GLY A 189 -6.61 11.72 1.22
N LEU A 190 -7.67 12.39 0.79
CA LEU A 190 -8.93 11.77 0.41
C LEU A 190 -8.81 11.10 -0.97
N VAL A 191 -8.77 9.79 -1.00
CA VAL A 191 -8.77 8.97 -2.22
C VAL A 191 -10.07 8.21 -2.31
N GLU A 192 -10.81 8.39 -3.40
CA GLU A 192 -12.05 7.66 -3.65
C GLU A 192 -11.74 6.23 -4.09
N THR A 193 -12.02 5.29 -3.20
CA THR A 193 -11.83 3.85 -3.38
C THR A 193 -12.84 3.09 -2.52
N ASN A 194 -12.81 1.76 -2.55
CA ASN A 194 -13.59 0.93 -1.61
C ASN A 194 -13.19 1.09 -0.13
N PHE A 195 -12.18 1.91 0.17
CA PHE A 195 -11.71 2.16 1.53
C PHE A 195 -12.80 2.69 2.45
N SER A 196 -13.60 3.68 1.98
CA SER A 196 -14.68 4.25 2.78
C SER A 196 -15.82 3.24 2.99
N VAL A 197 -16.12 2.38 2.01
CA VAL A 197 -17.11 1.30 2.15
C VAL A 197 -16.65 0.30 3.22
N THR A 198 -15.38 -0.09 3.20
CA THR A 198 -14.77 -0.96 4.21
C THR A 198 -14.83 -0.32 5.59
N ARG A 199 -14.48 0.96 5.70
CA ARG A 199 -14.47 1.72 6.95
C ARG A 199 -15.84 1.73 7.63
N PHE A 200 -16.90 1.83 6.87
CA PHE A 200 -18.28 1.88 7.37
C PHE A 200 -18.98 0.52 7.29
N HIS A 201 -18.24 -0.60 7.33
CA HIS A 201 -18.80 -1.96 7.35
C HIS A 201 -19.82 -2.23 6.23
N GLY A 202 -19.61 -1.64 5.05
CA GLY A 202 -20.48 -1.82 3.88
C GLY A 202 -21.55 -0.75 3.71
N ASP A 203 -21.67 0.24 4.61
CA ASP A 203 -22.58 1.36 4.47
C ASP A 203 -22.12 2.32 3.35
N LYS A 204 -22.66 2.07 2.15
CA LYS A 204 -22.32 2.84 0.95
C LYS A 204 -22.76 4.31 1.07
N GLN A 205 -23.90 4.59 1.69
CA GLN A 205 -24.39 5.96 1.80
C GLN A 205 -23.45 6.81 2.66
N ARG A 206 -22.95 6.27 3.78
CA ARG A 206 -21.94 6.95 4.59
C ARG A 206 -20.61 7.08 3.84
N ALA A 207 -20.23 6.07 3.08
CA ALA A 207 -19.01 6.08 2.28
C ALA A 207 -19.05 7.18 1.21
N ASP A 208 -20.14 7.28 0.46
CA ASP A 208 -20.31 8.28 -0.60
C ASP A 208 -20.31 9.71 -0.05
N ASN A 209 -20.90 9.92 1.15
CA ASN A 209 -20.94 11.22 1.82
C ASN A 209 -19.55 11.76 2.18
N VAL A 210 -18.53 10.92 2.29
CA VAL A 210 -17.15 11.35 2.56
C VAL A 210 -16.65 12.30 1.49
N TYR A 211 -17.05 12.08 0.23
CA TYR A 211 -16.56 12.82 -0.94
C TYR A 211 -17.48 13.93 -1.41
N ASN A 212 -18.60 14.17 -0.74
CA ASN A 212 -19.53 15.23 -1.13
C ASN A 212 -18.89 16.61 -1.11
N GLY A 213 -19.05 17.36 -2.22
CA GLY A 213 -18.55 18.74 -2.37
C GLY A 213 -17.02 18.86 -2.56
N ILE A 214 -16.33 17.76 -2.86
CA ILE A 214 -14.91 17.77 -3.22
C ILE A 214 -14.66 16.82 -4.38
N LYS A 215 -13.74 17.18 -5.27
CA LYS A 215 -13.16 16.22 -6.23
C LYS A 215 -12.02 15.48 -5.51
N PRO A 216 -12.21 14.20 -5.13
CA PRO A 216 -11.19 13.43 -4.42
C PRO A 216 -10.05 13.04 -5.36
N LEU A 217 -8.96 12.57 -4.78
CA LEU A 217 -7.94 11.80 -5.51
C LEU A 217 -8.50 10.44 -5.92
N THR A 218 -7.90 9.86 -6.93
CA THR A 218 -8.15 8.49 -7.39
C THR A 218 -6.99 7.57 -7.00
N GLY A 219 -7.19 6.27 -7.13
CA GLY A 219 -6.10 5.30 -6.98
C GLY A 219 -4.97 5.54 -7.98
N ASP A 220 -5.31 5.97 -9.21
CA ASP A 220 -4.33 6.25 -10.27
C ASP A 220 -3.42 7.44 -9.92
N ASP A 221 -3.94 8.49 -9.29
CA ASP A 221 -3.11 9.63 -8.84
C ASP A 221 -2.01 9.17 -7.86
N ILE A 222 -2.35 8.25 -6.96
CA ILE A 222 -1.38 7.70 -6.00
C ILE A 222 -0.43 6.71 -6.67
N ALA A 223 -0.92 5.92 -7.60
CA ALA A 223 -0.10 4.97 -8.36
C ALA A 223 0.96 5.67 -9.21
N ASP A 224 0.62 6.83 -9.81
CA ASP A 224 1.59 7.65 -10.54
C ASP A 224 2.69 8.19 -9.63
N VAL A 225 2.37 8.61 -8.41
CA VAL A 225 3.36 9.06 -7.41
C VAL A 225 4.26 7.90 -6.98
N CYS A 226 3.69 6.70 -6.72
CA CYS A 226 4.47 5.51 -6.40
C CYS A 226 5.44 5.14 -7.55
N PHE A 227 4.95 5.20 -8.78
CA PHE A 227 5.75 4.91 -9.96
C PHE A 227 6.86 5.95 -10.16
N TYR A 228 6.56 7.24 -10.01
CA TYR A 228 7.57 8.31 -10.05
C TYR A 228 8.68 8.10 -9.01
N ALA A 229 8.31 7.75 -7.78
CA ALA A 229 9.29 7.45 -6.73
C ALA A 229 10.15 6.22 -7.08
N ALA A 230 9.53 5.16 -7.66
CA ALA A 230 10.24 3.95 -8.06
C ALA A 230 11.25 4.19 -9.19
N GLU A 231 10.90 5.07 -10.14
CA GLU A 231 11.75 5.40 -11.31
C GLU A 231 12.75 6.55 -11.05
N ALA A 232 12.77 7.14 -9.85
CA ALA A 232 13.78 8.12 -9.49
C ALA A 232 15.20 7.50 -9.61
N PRO A 233 16.23 8.30 -10.00
CA PRO A 233 17.60 7.82 -10.08
C PRO A 233 18.07 7.13 -8.80
N ALA A 234 18.90 6.12 -8.88
CA ALA A 234 19.30 5.26 -7.76
C ALA A 234 19.88 6.04 -6.57
N HIS A 235 20.54 7.17 -6.79
CA HIS A 235 21.09 8.04 -5.73
C HIS A 235 20.07 9.01 -5.14
N VAL A 236 18.83 9.03 -5.67
CA VAL A 236 17.75 9.92 -5.19
C VAL A 236 16.83 9.15 -4.27
N GLN A 237 16.77 9.56 -3.02
CA GLN A 237 15.82 9.06 -2.04
C GLN A 237 14.66 10.05 -1.88
N ILE A 238 13.50 9.68 -2.41
CA ILE A 238 12.25 10.40 -2.13
C ILE A 238 11.72 9.84 -0.81
N ALA A 239 12.00 10.53 0.28
CA ALA A 239 11.73 10.00 1.62
C ALA A 239 10.24 9.98 1.96
N GLU A 240 9.54 11.07 1.61
CA GLU A 240 8.12 11.23 1.93
C GLU A 240 7.42 12.07 0.85
N VAL A 241 6.19 11.70 0.50
CA VAL A 241 5.34 12.47 -0.41
C VAL A 241 3.93 12.58 0.17
N LEU A 242 3.50 13.82 0.45
CA LEU A 242 2.12 14.13 0.80
C LEU A 242 1.34 14.47 -0.47
N VAL A 243 0.24 13.76 -0.72
CA VAL A 243 -0.62 13.95 -1.89
C VAL A 243 -2.02 14.29 -1.42
N LEU A 244 -2.49 15.48 -1.72
CA LEU A 244 -3.79 16.01 -1.29
C LEU A 244 -4.65 16.37 -2.50
N ALA A 245 -5.97 16.22 -2.37
CA ALA A 245 -6.90 16.84 -3.32
C ALA A 245 -6.74 18.37 -3.26
N THR A 246 -6.97 19.07 -4.36
CA THR A 246 -6.74 20.53 -4.45
C THR A 246 -7.41 21.33 -3.34
N HIS A 247 -8.63 20.93 -2.93
CA HIS A 247 -9.40 21.60 -1.87
C HIS A 247 -9.21 20.98 -0.48
N GLN A 248 -8.20 20.15 -0.29
CA GLN A 248 -7.82 19.57 0.99
C GLN A 248 -6.47 20.16 1.44
N ALA A 249 -6.45 20.85 2.57
CA ALA A 249 -5.22 21.43 3.13
C ALA A 249 -4.47 20.44 4.07
N ASN A 250 -5.20 19.59 4.79
CA ASN A 250 -4.66 18.55 5.68
C ASN A 250 -5.73 17.48 5.97
N GLY A 251 -5.56 16.67 7.02
CA GLY A 251 -6.50 15.61 7.39
C GLY A 251 -7.89 16.12 7.84
N THR A 252 -8.02 17.40 8.22
CA THR A 252 -9.25 17.97 8.82
C THR A 252 -9.79 19.20 8.08
N VAL A 253 -8.93 19.96 7.41
CA VAL A 253 -9.32 21.20 6.73
C VAL A 253 -9.56 20.89 5.26
N ILE A 254 -10.83 20.88 4.88
CA ILE A 254 -11.30 20.56 3.53
C ILE A 254 -12.33 21.63 3.16
N HIS A 255 -12.10 22.31 2.04
CA HIS A 255 -13.13 23.16 1.44
C HIS A 255 -14.07 22.30 0.62
N ARG A 256 -15.38 22.43 0.89
CA ARG A 256 -16.43 21.70 0.17
C ARG A 256 -17.32 22.70 -0.57
N GLU A 257 -17.50 22.47 -1.85
CA GLU A 257 -18.43 23.27 -2.65
C GLU A 257 -19.86 22.95 -2.17
N THR A 258 -20.60 24.00 -1.83
CA THR A 258 -22.06 23.90 -1.61
C THR A 258 -22.74 23.82 -2.97
N LYS A 259 -23.52 22.76 -3.17
CA LYS A 259 -24.43 22.67 -4.33
C LYS A 259 -25.53 23.71 -4.25
#